data_dfca2d0613e518f2c9a51d5437d385b9
#
_entry.id   dfca2d0613e518f2c9a51d5437d385b9
#
_cell.length_a   1.000
_cell.length_b   1.000
_cell.length_c   1.000
_cell.angle_alpha   90.00
_cell.angle_beta   90.00
_cell.angle_gamma   90.00
#
_symmetry.space_group_name_H-M   'P 1'
#
loop_
_entity.id
_entity.type
_entity.pdbx_description
1 polymer ?
#
loop_
_entity_poly.entity_id
_entity_poly.type
_entity_poly.pdbx_seq_one_letter_code
_entity_poly.pdbx_strand_id
1 'polypeptide(L)'
;MKPRILIVDDEARMQRLFEINLGPKYEVMTAGDGEQALEVVKSREVALLITDLKMPGMNGMTLLQEAQRIYPDLPVIIMTAYGTVEGAVQAMKEGAVDYILKPIKMEEMEILIEKTLSVRRLQDENRSLRQELQSLYGPTRIVGNHPAIQRVIQLISQVAGTKATVLVQGESGTGKEIVARAIHYQS
;
A
#
# COMPACT_ATOMS: atom_id res chain seq x y z
N MET A 1 -5.31 -12.57 -13.05
CA MET A 1 -3.94 -12.95 -12.64
C MET A 1 -3.99 -13.32 -11.17
N LYS A 2 -3.33 -14.39 -10.72
CA LYS A 2 -3.26 -14.71 -9.28
C LYS A 2 -2.38 -13.69 -8.58
N PRO A 3 -2.74 -13.19 -7.38
CA PRO A 3 -1.83 -12.36 -6.57
C PRO A 3 -0.56 -13.13 -6.21
N ARG A 4 0.60 -12.44 -6.23
CA ARG A 4 1.90 -13.02 -5.89
C ARG A 4 2.18 -12.83 -4.42
N ILE A 5 2.41 -13.93 -3.72
CA ILE A 5 2.76 -13.95 -2.30
C ILE A 5 4.18 -14.46 -2.16
N LEU A 6 5.04 -13.70 -1.49
CA LEU A 6 6.40 -14.12 -1.16
C LEU A 6 6.44 -14.64 0.28
N ILE A 7 6.82 -15.91 0.42
CA ILE A 7 7.01 -16.59 1.71
C ILE A 7 8.51 -16.65 1.99
N VAL A 8 8.92 -16.17 3.15
CA VAL A 8 10.33 -16.17 3.56
C VAL A 8 10.47 -16.91 4.88
N ASP A 9 11.12 -18.05 4.82
CA ASP A 9 11.34 -18.93 5.98
C ASP A 9 12.58 -19.79 5.68
N ASP A 10 13.50 -19.93 6.63
CA ASP A 10 14.71 -20.74 6.44
C ASP A 10 14.45 -22.25 6.46
N GLU A 11 13.24 -22.66 6.91
CA GLU A 11 12.81 -24.05 6.87
C GLU A 11 12.13 -24.38 5.53
N ALA A 12 12.80 -25.12 4.65
CA ALA A 12 12.23 -25.59 3.36
C ALA A 12 10.89 -26.33 3.52
N ARG A 13 10.67 -26.99 4.68
CA ARG A 13 9.40 -27.64 5.00
C ARG A 13 8.26 -26.65 5.12
N MET A 14 8.50 -25.48 5.74
CA MET A 14 7.49 -24.44 5.85
C MET A 14 7.18 -23.80 4.50
N GLN A 15 8.21 -23.51 3.71
CA GLN A 15 8.01 -23.02 2.33
C GLN A 15 7.11 -23.97 1.55
N ARG A 16 7.41 -25.28 1.59
CA ARG A 16 6.63 -26.31 0.89
C ARG A 16 5.19 -26.41 1.37
N LEU A 17 4.96 -26.27 2.67
CA LEU A 17 3.62 -26.24 3.26
C LEU A 17 2.77 -25.09 2.67
N PHE A 18 3.34 -23.89 2.58
CA PHE A 18 2.68 -22.74 1.98
C PHE A 18 2.44 -22.92 0.47
N GLU A 19 3.42 -23.42 -0.27
CA GLU A 19 3.25 -23.70 -1.71
C GLU A 19 2.06 -24.63 -1.98
N ILE A 20 1.94 -25.73 -1.21
CA ILE A 20 0.87 -26.73 -1.39
C ILE A 20 -0.50 -26.11 -1.05
N ASN A 21 -0.62 -25.41 0.08
CA ASN A 21 -1.91 -24.93 0.56
C ASN A 21 -2.36 -23.66 -0.17
N LEU A 22 -1.46 -22.72 -0.43
CA LEU A 22 -1.79 -21.45 -1.06
C LEU A 22 -1.71 -21.45 -2.59
N GLY A 23 -0.93 -22.35 -3.19
CA GLY A 23 -0.73 -22.45 -4.64
C GLY A 23 -2.01 -22.59 -5.48
N PRO A 24 -3.09 -23.23 -5.01
CA PRO A 24 -4.36 -23.25 -5.73
C PRO A 24 -4.96 -21.85 -5.97
N LYS A 25 -4.82 -20.92 -5.01
CA LYS A 25 -5.41 -19.56 -5.04
C LYS A 25 -4.41 -18.48 -5.46
N TYR A 26 -3.13 -18.63 -5.14
CA TYR A 26 -2.08 -17.59 -5.27
C TYR A 26 -0.89 -18.09 -6.09
N GLU A 27 -0.11 -17.16 -6.64
CA GLU A 27 1.23 -17.43 -7.17
C GLU A 27 2.21 -17.32 -5.99
N VAL A 28 2.59 -18.47 -5.42
CA VAL A 28 3.49 -18.51 -4.26
C VAL A 28 4.93 -18.52 -4.75
N MET A 29 5.71 -17.58 -4.23
CA MET A 29 7.16 -17.52 -4.37
C MET A 29 7.78 -17.75 -3.00
N THR A 30 8.95 -18.38 -2.96
CA THR A 30 9.64 -18.69 -1.70
C THR A 30 11.06 -18.15 -1.71
N ALA A 31 11.57 -17.78 -0.54
CA ALA A 31 12.95 -17.43 -0.30
C ALA A 31 13.42 -18.05 1.03
N GLY A 32 14.68 -18.47 1.09
CA GLY A 32 15.26 -19.11 2.29
C GLY A 32 15.85 -18.12 3.28
N ASP A 33 16.03 -16.87 2.90
CA ASP A 33 16.58 -15.80 3.72
C ASP A 33 16.10 -14.42 3.27
N GLY A 34 16.40 -13.40 4.07
CA GLY A 34 15.96 -12.03 3.79
C GLY A 34 16.65 -11.40 2.58
N GLU A 35 17.87 -11.79 2.25
CA GLU A 35 18.62 -11.24 1.11
C GLU A 35 18.02 -11.72 -0.21
N GLN A 36 17.75 -13.02 -0.34
CA GLN A 36 17.02 -13.59 -1.47
C GLN A 36 15.62 -12.97 -1.60
N ALA A 37 14.93 -12.78 -0.48
CA ALA A 37 13.63 -12.14 -0.47
C ALA A 37 13.67 -10.72 -1.05
N LEU A 38 14.65 -9.90 -0.68
CA LEU A 38 14.82 -8.55 -1.21
C LEU A 38 15.11 -8.55 -2.72
N GLU A 39 15.85 -9.52 -3.23
CA GLU A 39 16.08 -9.66 -4.67
C GLU A 39 14.77 -9.97 -5.42
N VAL A 40 13.92 -10.84 -4.85
CA VAL A 40 12.60 -11.10 -5.41
C VAL A 40 11.74 -9.85 -5.40
N VAL A 41 11.71 -9.12 -4.26
CA VAL A 41 10.96 -7.86 -4.12
C VAL A 41 11.41 -6.82 -5.15
N LYS A 42 12.71 -6.69 -5.42
CA LYS A 42 13.24 -5.75 -6.43
C LYS A 42 12.91 -6.14 -7.88
N SER A 43 12.87 -7.43 -8.17
CA SER A 43 12.75 -7.93 -9.54
C SER A 43 11.33 -8.30 -9.96
N ARG A 44 10.42 -8.46 -9.01
CA ARG A 44 9.04 -8.90 -9.26
C ARG A 44 8.04 -8.11 -8.42
N GLU A 45 6.86 -7.91 -8.97
CA GLU A 45 5.75 -7.36 -8.21
C GLU A 45 5.26 -8.38 -7.19
N VAL A 46 5.33 -8.02 -5.90
CA VAL A 46 4.86 -8.80 -4.76
C VAL A 46 3.62 -8.14 -4.18
N ALA A 47 2.53 -8.90 -4.08
CA ALA A 47 1.28 -8.40 -3.51
C ALA A 47 1.26 -8.47 -1.98
N LEU A 48 1.97 -9.44 -1.40
CA LEU A 48 2.07 -9.66 0.05
C LEU A 48 3.38 -10.38 0.35
N LEU A 49 4.11 -9.91 1.37
CA LEU A 49 5.28 -10.58 1.95
C LEU A 49 4.89 -11.21 3.29
N ILE A 50 5.23 -12.50 3.46
CA ILE A 50 5.04 -13.22 4.73
C ILE A 50 6.42 -13.76 5.12
N THR A 51 6.95 -13.34 6.26
CA THR A 51 8.31 -13.70 6.67
C THR A 51 8.38 -14.24 8.08
N ASP A 52 9.25 -15.24 8.30
CA ASP A 52 9.63 -15.58 9.66
C ASP A 52 10.41 -14.42 10.30
N LEU A 53 10.21 -14.23 11.59
CA LEU A 53 10.93 -13.23 12.37
C LEU A 53 12.40 -13.62 12.56
N LYS A 54 12.67 -14.90 12.84
CA LYS A 54 14.03 -15.40 13.15
C LYS A 54 14.56 -16.22 11.99
N MET A 55 15.44 -15.62 11.23
CA MET A 55 16.17 -16.27 10.14
C MET A 55 17.67 -16.00 10.27
N PRO A 56 18.55 -16.88 9.77
CA PRO A 56 19.97 -16.60 9.68
C PRO A 56 20.25 -15.35 8.82
N GLY A 57 21.23 -14.57 9.21
CA GLY A 57 21.57 -13.33 8.50
C GLY A 57 20.56 -12.22 8.74
N MET A 58 19.78 -11.86 7.74
CA MET A 58 18.75 -10.83 7.84
C MET A 58 17.48 -11.39 8.50
N ASN A 59 17.10 -10.86 9.65
CA ASN A 59 15.86 -11.22 10.32
C ASN A 59 14.63 -10.56 9.68
N GLY A 60 13.42 -11.07 10.01
CA GLY A 60 12.17 -10.61 9.42
C GLY A 60 11.83 -9.14 9.67
N MET A 61 12.28 -8.55 10.79
CA MET A 61 12.08 -7.11 11.06
C MET A 61 12.94 -6.24 10.15
N THR A 62 14.20 -6.61 9.97
CA THR A 62 15.09 -5.92 9.02
C THR A 62 14.57 -6.05 7.60
N LEU A 63 14.10 -7.25 7.21
CA LEU A 63 13.50 -7.49 5.91
C LEU A 63 12.25 -6.61 5.70
N LEU A 64 11.36 -6.49 6.69
CA LEU A 64 10.21 -5.60 6.66
C LEU A 64 10.62 -4.15 6.33
N GLN A 65 11.58 -3.60 7.08
CA GLN A 65 12.05 -2.23 6.91
C GLN A 65 12.66 -2.01 5.52
N GLU A 66 13.55 -2.92 5.07
CA GLU A 66 14.21 -2.81 3.77
C GLU A 66 13.21 -3.01 2.61
N ALA A 67 12.25 -3.93 2.72
CA ALA A 67 11.23 -4.14 1.72
C ALA A 67 10.31 -2.91 1.58
N GLN A 68 9.92 -2.28 2.70
CA GLN A 68 9.10 -1.06 2.69
C GLN A 68 9.86 0.20 2.25
N ARG A 69 11.20 0.22 2.34
CA ARG A 69 12.00 1.28 1.71
C ARG A 69 11.93 1.21 0.18
N ILE A 70 11.82 -0.01 -0.37
CA ILE A 70 11.71 -0.22 -1.82
C ILE A 70 10.27 0.01 -2.28
N TYR A 71 9.30 -0.57 -1.57
CA TYR A 71 7.86 -0.46 -1.84
C TYR A 71 7.11 -0.12 -0.54
N PRO A 72 6.87 1.18 -0.26
CA PRO A 72 6.24 1.65 0.99
C PRO A 72 4.86 1.05 1.27
N ASP A 73 4.11 0.71 0.22
CA ASP A 73 2.76 0.14 0.31
C ASP A 73 2.76 -1.41 0.31
N LEU A 74 3.93 -2.08 0.39
CA LEU A 74 3.99 -3.54 0.45
C LEU A 74 3.51 -4.04 1.81
N PRO A 75 2.39 -4.78 1.90
CA PRO A 75 1.97 -5.37 3.15
C PRO A 75 2.90 -6.50 3.55
N VAL A 76 3.28 -6.52 4.83
CA VAL A 76 4.17 -7.55 5.40
C VAL A 76 3.52 -8.16 6.63
N ILE A 77 3.45 -9.49 6.67
CA ILE A 77 3.02 -10.28 7.83
C ILE A 77 4.25 -10.95 8.43
N ILE A 78 4.42 -10.83 9.74
CA ILE A 78 5.51 -11.49 10.48
C ILE A 78 5.01 -12.78 11.11
N MET A 79 5.72 -13.89 10.90
CA MET A 79 5.51 -15.17 11.57
C MET A 79 6.56 -15.34 12.66
N THR A 80 6.22 -15.95 13.78
CA THR A 80 7.17 -16.22 14.86
C THR A 80 6.77 -17.40 15.75
N ALA A 81 7.76 -18.11 16.25
CA ALA A 81 7.57 -19.11 17.31
C ALA A 81 7.54 -18.52 18.73
N TYR A 82 7.90 -17.23 18.87
CA TYR A 82 8.03 -16.55 20.16
C TYR A 82 7.08 -15.37 20.24
N GLY A 83 5.84 -15.63 20.68
CA GLY A 83 4.82 -14.60 20.82
C GLY A 83 4.92 -13.88 22.15
N THR A 84 5.63 -12.76 22.17
CA THR A 84 5.47 -11.79 23.26
C THR A 84 4.57 -10.65 22.77
N VAL A 85 3.79 -10.09 23.67
CA VAL A 85 2.93 -8.93 23.36
C VAL A 85 3.82 -7.77 22.87
N GLU A 86 4.97 -7.58 23.50
CA GLU A 86 5.96 -6.55 23.14
C GLU A 86 6.48 -6.74 21.72
N GLY A 87 6.79 -7.97 21.31
CA GLY A 87 7.26 -8.28 19.95
C GLY A 87 6.21 -8.00 18.89
N ALA A 88 4.95 -8.38 19.14
CA ALA A 88 3.84 -8.08 18.27
C ALA A 88 3.62 -6.57 18.13
N VAL A 89 3.59 -5.85 19.25
CA VAL A 89 3.46 -4.38 19.26
C VAL A 89 4.61 -3.71 18.51
N GLN A 90 5.83 -4.21 18.66
CA GLN A 90 6.98 -3.67 17.93
C GLN A 90 6.84 -3.90 16.43
N ALA A 91 6.48 -5.10 15.98
CA ALA A 91 6.26 -5.40 14.57
C ALA A 91 5.21 -4.46 13.93
N MET A 92 4.10 -4.24 14.63
CA MET A 92 3.06 -3.31 14.15
C MET A 92 3.54 -1.85 14.10
N LYS A 93 4.33 -1.41 15.06
CA LYS A 93 4.95 -0.06 15.04
C LYS A 93 5.93 0.13 13.89
N GLU A 94 6.64 -0.92 13.52
CA GLU A 94 7.59 -0.94 12.39
C GLU A 94 6.89 -1.08 11.03
N GLY A 95 5.56 -1.20 11.01
CA GLY A 95 4.76 -1.20 9.78
C GLY A 95 4.32 -2.58 9.29
N ALA A 96 4.46 -3.64 10.09
CA ALA A 96 3.83 -4.92 9.77
C ALA A 96 2.30 -4.76 9.76
N VAL A 97 1.64 -5.45 8.83
CA VAL A 97 0.17 -5.45 8.74
C VAL A 97 -0.44 -6.37 9.78
N ASP A 98 0.27 -7.46 10.08
CA ASP A 98 -0.13 -8.41 11.12
C ASP A 98 1.06 -9.25 11.59
N TYR A 99 0.82 -10.00 12.67
CA TYR A 99 1.81 -10.82 13.36
C TYR A 99 1.19 -12.14 13.79
N ILE A 100 1.74 -13.27 13.35
CA ILE A 100 1.18 -14.60 13.57
C ILE A 100 2.11 -15.48 14.38
N LEU A 101 1.52 -16.22 15.32
CA LEU A 101 2.24 -17.20 16.12
C LEU A 101 2.31 -18.57 15.43
N LYS A 102 3.49 -19.17 15.40
CA LYS A 102 3.66 -20.60 15.08
C LYS A 102 3.23 -21.45 16.31
N PRO A 103 2.54 -22.59 16.15
CA PRO A 103 2.23 -23.26 14.89
C PRO A 103 1.08 -22.62 14.13
N ILE A 104 1.28 -22.43 12.82
CA ILE A 104 0.36 -21.72 11.95
C ILE A 104 -0.79 -22.66 11.54
N LYS A 105 -2.02 -22.23 11.75
CA LYS A 105 -3.18 -22.86 11.16
C LYS A 105 -3.44 -22.23 9.79
N MET A 106 -3.39 -23.06 8.75
CA MET A 106 -3.50 -22.57 7.37
C MET A 106 -4.81 -21.86 7.10
N GLU A 107 -5.90 -22.27 7.73
CA GLU A 107 -7.21 -21.60 7.63
C GLU A 107 -7.17 -20.17 8.16
N GLU A 108 -6.52 -19.94 9.31
CA GLU A 108 -6.34 -18.60 9.90
C GLU A 108 -5.44 -17.73 8.99
N MET A 109 -4.38 -18.32 8.44
CA MET A 109 -3.48 -17.64 7.50
C MET A 109 -4.21 -17.24 6.21
N GLU A 110 -5.01 -18.14 5.62
CA GLU A 110 -5.79 -17.81 4.41
C GLU A 110 -6.74 -16.64 4.64
N ILE A 111 -7.46 -16.62 5.76
CA ILE A 111 -8.36 -15.52 6.11
C ILE A 111 -7.58 -14.20 6.21
N LEU A 112 -6.42 -14.23 6.84
CA LEU A 112 -5.59 -13.03 6.99
C LEU A 112 -5.05 -12.54 5.65
N ILE A 113 -4.58 -13.45 4.79
CA ILE A 113 -4.13 -13.13 3.43
C ILE A 113 -5.27 -12.48 2.63
N GLU A 114 -6.46 -13.08 2.62
CA GLU A 114 -7.62 -12.57 1.90
C GLU A 114 -8.01 -11.15 2.39
N LYS A 115 -8.05 -10.95 3.70
CA LYS A 115 -8.30 -9.64 4.32
C LYS A 115 -7.26 -8.60 3.88
N THR A 116 -5.99 -8.93 4.00
CA THR A 116 -4.87 -8.02 3.66
C THR A 116 -4.89 -7.63 2.19
N LEU A 117 -5.05 -8.59 1.29
CA LEU A 117 -5.11 -8.33 -0.15
C LEU A 117 -6.38 -7.55 -0.55
N SER A 118 -7.50 -7.77 0.14
CA SER A 118 -8.74 -7.02 -0.10
C SER A 118 -8.59 -5.56 0.29
N VAL A 119 -8.00 -5.27 1.45
CA VAL A 119 -7.71 -3.89 1.89
C VAL A 119 -6.79 -3.19 0.90
N ARG A 120 -5.70 -3.84 0.48
CA ARG A 120 -4.77 -3.29 -0.52
C ARG A 120 -5.50 -2.96 -1.82
N ARG A 121 -6.29 -3.91 -2.35
CA ARG A 121 -7.06 -3.69 -3.59
C ARG A 121 -7.99 -2.48 -3.49
N LEU A 122 -8.70 -2.33 -2.37
CA LEU A 122 -9.58 -1.19 -2.14
C LEU A 122 -8.80 0.14 -2.05
N GLN A 123 -7.62 0.13 -1.46
CA GLN A 123 -6.73 1.30 -1.41
C GLN A 123 -6.23 1.70 -2.80
N ASP A 124 -5.80 0.72 -3.61
CA ASP A 124 -5.33 0.94 -4.97
C ASP A 124 -6.47 1.45 -5.88
N GLU A 125 -7.66 0.86 -5.77
CA GLU A 125 -8.85 1.33 -6.48
C GLU A 125 -9.24 2.75 -6.08
N ASN A 126 -9.24 3.05 -4.78
CA ASN A 126 -9.53 4.42 -4.30
C ASN A 126 -8.49 5.42 -4.80
N ARG A 127 -7.20 5.05 -4.81
CA ARG A 127 -6.12 5.89 -5.36
C ARG A 127 -6.31 6.13 -6.86
N SER A 128 -6.63 5.08 -7.61
CA SER A 128 -6.88 5.19 -9.06
C SER A 128 -8.09 6.09 -9.36
N LEU A 129 -9.22 5.88 -8.65
CA LEU A 129 -10.41 6.71 -8.81
C LEU A 129 -10.15 8.19 -8.44
N ARG A 130 -9.38 8.45 -7.38
CA ARG A 130 -8.98 9.82 -7.02
C ARG A 130 -8.10 10.46 -8.09
N GLN A 131 -7.16 9.72 -8.67
CA GLN A 131 -6.32 10.20 -9.76
C GLN A 131 -7.14 10.50 -11.02
N GLU A 132 -8.11 9.63 -11.35
CA GLU A 132 -9.03 9.85 -12.47
C GLU A 132 -9.88 11.12 -12.24
N LEU A 133 -10.44 11.29 -11.05
CA LEU A 133 -11.19 12.50 -10.69
C LEU A 133 -10.30 13.75 -10.73
N GLN A 134 -9.07 13.67 -10.26
CA GLN A 134 -8.11 14.79 -10.38
C GLN A 134 -7.79 15.13 -11.83
N SER A 135 -7.66 14.12 -12.70
CA SER A 135 -7.44 14.37 -14.14
C SER A 135 -8.65 15.00 -14.82
N LEU A 136 -9.85 14.59 -14.40
CA LEU A 136 -11.11 15.09 -14.95
C LEU A 136 -11.51 16.49 -14.43
N TYR A 137 -11.22 16.79 -13.18
CA TYR A 137 -11.73 17.97 -12.47
C TYR A 137 -10.65 18.81 -11.78
N GLY A 138 -9.39 18.41 -11.83
CA GLY A 138 -8.29 19.15 -11.24
C GLY A 138 -7.99 20.48 -11.94
N PRO A 139 -7.15 21.36 -11.34
CA PRO A 139 -6.81 22.69 -11.86
C PRO A 139 -6.11 22.65 -13.22
N THR A 140 -5.57 21.52 -13.63
CA THR A 140 -5.00 21.31 -14.98
C THR A 140 -6.03 21.49 -16.11
N ARG A 141 -7.32 21.48 -15.80
CA ARG A 141 -8.40 21.77 -16.76
C ARG A 141 -8.71 23.26 -16.93
N ILE A 142 -8.18 24.12 -16.04
CA ILE A 142 -8.30 25.58 -16.21
C ILE A 142 -7.23 25.98 -17.22
N VAL A 143 -7.63 26.04 -18.49
CA VAL A 143 -6.74 26.38 -19.60
C VAL A 143 -6.67 27.89 -19.77
N GLY A 144 -5.49 28.47 -19.72
CA GLY A 144 -5.27 29.87 -20.01
C GLY A 144 -3.90 30.37 -19.51
N ASN A 145 -3.21 31.12 -20.34
CA ASN A 145 -1.92 31.74 -20.01
C ASN A 145 -2.06 33.21 -19.55
N HIS A 146 -3.29 33.71 -19.51
CA HIS A 146 -3.53 35.06 -19.05
C HIS A 146 -3.21 35.22 -17.55
N PRO A 147 -2.54 36.30 -17.11
CA PRO A 147 -2.16 36.51 -15.70
C PRO A 147 -3.32 36.38 -14.71
N ALA A 148 -4.54 36.76 -15.10
CA ALA A 148 -5.72 36.63 -14.26
C ALA A 148 -6.09 35.15 -14.00
N ILE A 149 -5.96 34.29 -14.99
CA ILE A 149 -6.23 32.84 -14.85
C ILE A 149 -5.17 32.21 -13.96
N GLN A 150 -3.88 32.57 -14.14
CA GLN A 150 -2.80 32.08 -13.29
C GLN A 150 -2.99 32.45 -11.83
N ARG A 151 -3.49 33.65 -11.54
CA ARG A 151 -3.88 34.07 -10.17
C ARG A 151 -5.01 33.20 -9.60
N VAL A 152 -6.02 32.87 -10.41
CA VAL A 152 -7.11 31.95 -9.98
C VAL A 152 -6.56 30.58 -9.61
N ILE A 153 -5.68 29.99 -10.44
CA ILE A 153 -5.03 28.71 -10.16
C ILE A 153 -4.22 28.75 -8.85
N GLN A 154 -3.45 29.83 -8.64
CA GLN A 154 -2.72 30.02 -7.38
C GLN A 154 -3.64 30.13 -6.16
N LEU A 155 -4.73 30.88 -6.26
CA LEU A 155 -5.72 30.99 -5.19
C LEU A 155 -6.39 29.66 -4.88
N ILE A 156 -6.74 28.84 -5.89
CA ILE A 156 -7.28 27.49 -5.71
C ILE A 156 -6.31 26.67 -4.83
N SER A 157 -5.02 26.63 -5.19
CA SER A 157 -4.02 25.87 -4.45
C SER A 157 -3.81 26.38 -3.00
N GLN A 158 -3.99 27.67 -2.76
CA GLN A 158 -3.87 28.26 -1.42
C GLN A 158 -5.07 27.93 -0.52
N VAL A 159 -6.29 27.94 -1.08
CA VAL A 159 -7.51 27.78 -0.28
C VAL A 159 -7.93 26.33 -0.12
N ALA A 160 -7.57 25.45 -1.06
CA ALA A 160 -7.98 24.05 -1.07
C ALA A 160 -7.56 23.28 0.21
N GLY A 161 -6.38 23.58 0.78
CA GLY A 161 -5.89 22.97 2.04
C GLY A 161 -6.48 23.60 3.32
N THR A 162 -7.42 24.55 3.22
CA THR A 162 -7.97 25.26 4.37
C THR A 162 -9.44 24.89 4.63
N LYS A 163 -9.93 25.14 5.87
CA LYS A 163 -11.35 24.99 6.22
C LYS A 163 -12.16 26.29 5.96
N ALA A 164 -11.63 27.22 5.17
CA ALA A 164 -12.28 28.49 4.91
C ALA A 164 -13.45 28.35 3.92
N THR A 165 -14.51 29.13 4.11
CA THR A 165 -15.60 29.25 3.13
C THR A 165 -15.11 30.09 1.95
N VAL A 166 -15.22 29.54 0.73
CA VAL A 166 -14.80 30.22 -0.51
C VAL A 166 -16.02 30.65 -1.31
N LEU A 167 -16.12 31.94 -1.64
CA LEU A 167 -17.14 32.46 -2.55
C LEU A 167 -16.53 32.66 -3.94
N VAL A 168 -17.08 31.98 -4.97
CA VAL A 168 -16.65 32.13 -6.36
C VAL A 168 -17.65 33.01 -7.11
N GLN A 169 -17.20 34.17 -7.58
CA GLN A 169 -18.01 35.14 -8.31
C GLN A 169 -17.54 35.33 -9.75
N GLY A 170 -18.45 35.64 -10.66
CA GLY A 170 -18.17 35.92 -12.06
C GLY A 170 -19.45 35.87 -12.91
N GLU A 171 -19.39 36.31 -14.15
CA GLU A 171 -20.49 36.30 -15.10
C GLU A 171 -20.93 34.85 -15.49
N SER A 172 -22.11 34.69 -16.09
CA SER A 172 -22.57 33.37 -16.55
C SER A 172 -21.62 32.83 -17.63
N GLY A 173 -21.27 31.54 -17.56
CA GLY A 173 -20.39 30.91 -18.54
C GLY A 173 -18.90 31.08 -18.32
N THR A 174 -18.44 31.82 -17.29
CA THR A 174 -17.00 32.08 -17.02
C THR A 174 -16.24 30.89 -16.37
N GLY A 175 -16.88 29.73 -16.20
CA GLY A 175 -16.22 28.55 -15.64
C GLY A 175 -16.19 28.48 -14.11
N LYS A 176 -17.07 29.18 -13.40
CA LYS A 176 -17.17 29.13 -11.92
C LYS A 176 -17.29 27.70 -11.37
N GLU A 177 -18.02 26.86 -12.07
CA GLU A 177 -18.19 25.46 -11.68
C GLU A 177 -16.86 24.68 -11.75
N ILE A 178 -16.03 24.96 -12.77
CA ILE A 178 -14.71 24.34 -12.90
C ILE A 178 -13.82 24.75 -11.75
N VAL A 179 -13.85 26.02 -11.35
CA VAL A 179 -13.09 26.54 -10.20
C VAL A 179 -13.58 25.90 -8.89
N ALA A 180 -14.88 25.81 -8.66
CA ALA A 180 -15.47 25.21 -7.47
C ALA A 180 -15.09 23.71 -7.37
N ARG A 181 -15.18 22.98 -8.47
CA ARG A 181 -14.77 21.58 -8.54
C ARG A 181 -13.25 21.43 -8.29
N ALA A 182 -12.42 22.29 -8.89
CA ALA A 182 -10.97 22.26 -8.68
C ALA A 182 -10.59 22.49 -7.20
N ILE A 183 -11.27 23.37 -6.48
CA ILE A 183 -11.10 23.55 -5.04
C ILE A 183 -11.51 22.28 -4.29
N HIS A 184 -12.68 21.74 -4.58
CA HIS A 184 -13.22 20.55 -3.91
C HIS A 184 -12.30 19.32 -4.06
N TYR A 185 -11.75 19.08 -5.25
CA TYR A 185 -10.89 17.92 -5.50
C TYR A 185 -9.44 18.09 -5.02
N GLN A 186 -9.03 19.31 -4.68
CA GLN A 186 -7.74 19.57 -4.05
C GLN A 186 -7.80 19.63 -2.51
N SER A 187 -8.98 19.72 -1.93
CA SER A 187 -9.20 19.73 -0.48
C SER A 187 -9.31 18.30 0.07
#